data_0869befdfccea8df56329103e39bf38f
#
_entry.id   0869befdfccea8df56329103e39bf38f
#
_cell.length_a   1.000
_cell.length_b   1.000
_cell.length_c   1.000
_cell.angle_alpha   90.00
_cell.angle_beta   90.00
_cell.angle_gamma   90.00
#
_symmetry.space_group_name_H-M   'P 1'
#
loop_
_entity.id
_entity.type
_entity.pdbx_description
1 polymer ?
#
loop_
_entity_poly.entity_id
_entity_poly.type
_entity_poly.pdbx_seq_one_letter_code
_entity_poly.pdbx_strand_id
1 'polypeptide(L)' 'MQIKFGKIKFTAAKSEKGCRFDACYKGEHVAFESEDMSLYDDVFSDNNRRAKAAKRVIYENIKHKYYENHRD' A
#
# COMPACT_ATOMS: atom_id res chain seq x y z
N MET A 1 0.82 6.38 -10.36
CA MET A 1 1.94 5.45 -10.61
C MET A 1 1.66 4.09 -9.99
N GLN A 2 1.88 3.03 -10.72
CA GLN A 2 1.57 1.68 -10.26
C GLN A 2 2.80 0.99 -9.68
N ILE A 3 2.61 0.31 -8.57
CA ILE A 3 3.66 -0.39 -7.86
C ILE A 3 3.31 -1.86 -7.80
N LYS A 4 4.28 -2.71 -8.08
CA LYS A 4 4.09 -4.16 -8.03
C LYS A 4 4.83 -4.76 -6.85
N PHE A 5 4.14 -5.58 -6.08
CA PHE A 5 4.75 -6.31 -4.97
C PHE A 5 4.16 -7.72 -4.94
N GLY A 6 4.99 -8.70 -5.25
CA GLY A 6 4.52 -10.08 -5.36
C GLY A 6 3.46 -10.20 -6.45
N LYS A 7 2.31 -10.71 -6.10
CA LYS A 7 1.20 -10.93 -7.03
C LYS A 7 0.21 -9.78 -7.07
N ILE A 8 0.40 -8.75 -6.27
CA ILE A 8 -0.53 -7.63 -6.27
C ILE A 8 0.12 -6.38 -6.84
N LYS A 9 -0.74 -5.51 -7.34
CA LYS A 9 -0.35 -4.21 -7.85
C LYS A 9 -1.16 -3.18 -7.10
N PHE A 10 -0.53 -2.08 -6.75
CA PHE A 10 -1.25 -0.99 -6.11
C PHE A 10 -0.81 0.34 -6.67
N THR A 11 -1.68 1.34 -6.55
CA THR A 11 -1.39 2.72 -6.94
C THR A 11 -1.20 3.53 -5.67
N ALA A 12 -0.32 4.51 -5.74
CA ALA A 12 -0.03 5.39 -4.63
C ALA A 12 -0.40 6.82 -4.99
N ALA A 13 -1.04 7.51 -4.07
CA ALA A 13 -1.40 8.90 -4.22
C ALA A 13 -1.02 9.67 -2.95
N LYS A 14 -0.68 10.93 -3.13
CA LYS A 14 -0.24 11.79 -2.05
C LYS A 14 -1.23 12.94 -1.89
N SER A 15 -1.56 13.29 -0.66
CA SER A 15 -2.46 14.40 -0.35
C SER A 15 -1.85 15.26 0.74
N GLU A 16 -2.52 16.36 1.08
CA GLU A 16 -2.07 17.26 2.14
C GLU A 16 -2.06 16.58 3.51
N LYS A 17 -2.92 15.58 3.70
CA LYS A 17 -3.07 14.90 4.98
C LYS A 17 -2.29 13.59 5.10
N GLY A 18 -1.68 13.14 4.02
CA GLY A 18 -0.98 11.87 4.04
C GLY A 18 -0.91 11.23 2.68
N CYS A 19 -0.97 9.90 2.64
CA CYS A 19 -0.90 9.16 1.40
C CYS A 19 -1.96 8.05 1.39
N ARG A 20 -2.28 7.61 0.19
CA ARG A 20 -3.29 6.56 -0.01
C ARG A 20 -2.77 5.55 -1.01
N PHE A 21 -3.06 4.28 -0.73
CA PHE A 21 -2.66 3.17 -1.59
C PHE A 21 -3.91 2.36 -1.93
N ASP A 22 -4.15 2.16 -3.22
CA ASP A 22 -5.30 1.43 -3.73
C ASP A 22 -4.81 0.18 -4.44
N ALA A 23 -5.42 -0.96 -4.13
CA ALA A 23 -5.01 -2.23 -4.70
C ALA A 23 -6.23 -3.09 -5.01
N CYS A 24 -6.03 -4.05 -5.90
CA CYS A 24 -7.00 -5.13 -6.11
C CYS A 24 -6.45 -6.36 -5.40
N TYR A 25 -7.14 -6.81 -4.38
CA TYR A 25 -6.75 -7.98 -3.58
C TYR A 25 -7.85 -9.02 -3.65
N LYS A 26 -7.52 -10.19 -4.15
CA LYS A 26 -8.48 -11.29 -4.35
C LYS A 26 -9.74 -10.85 -5.11
N GLY A 27 -9.53 -10.02 -6.13
CA GLY A 27 -10.62 -9.56 -6.98
C GLY A 27 -11.41 -8.37 -6.45
N GLU A 28 -11.03 -7.83 -5.29
CA GLU A 28 -11.70 -6.69 -4.70
C GLU A 28 -10.79 -5.49 -4.56
N HIS A 29 -11.36 -4.31 -4.72
CA HIS A 29 -10.65 -3.06 -4.49
C HIS A 29 -10.51 -2.82 -2.99
N VAL A 30 -9.28 -2.64 -2.54
CA VAL A 30 -8.98 -2.33 -1.14
C VAL A 30 -8.10 -1.09 -1.10
N ALA A 31 -8.43 -0.17 -0.22
CA ALA A 31 -7.66 1.06 -0.04
C ALA A 31 -7.09 1.14 1.38
N PHE A 32 -5.87 1.66 1.47
CA PHE A 32 -5.19 1.89 2.73
C PHE A 32 -4.68 3.33 2.74
N GLU A 33 -5.02 4.07 3.79
CA GLU A 33 -4.58 5.45 3.96
C GLU A 33 -3.68 5.56 5.18
N SER A 34 -2.69 6.45 5.10
CA SER A 34 -1.76 6.69 6.19
C SER A 34 -1.44 8.18 6.28
N GLU A 35 -1.30 8.67 7.49
CA GLU A 35 -0.84 10.04 7.73
C GLU A 35 0.68 10.14 7.61
N ASP A 36 1.36 9.00 7.59
CA ASP A 36 2.81 8.93 7.50
C ASP A 36 3.28 9.09 6.06
N MET A 37 3.66 10.30 5.69
CA MET A 37 4.14 10.61 4.35
C MET A 37 5.44 9.89 4.01
N SER A 38 6.21 9.47 5.02
CA SER A 38 7.46 8.75 4.77
C SER A 38 7.22 7.41 4.08
N LEU A 39 6.05 6.82 4.29
CA LEU A 39 5.69 5.57 3.64
C LEU A 39 5.62 5.74 2.13
N TYR A 40 5.05 6.86 1.66
CA TYR A 40 5.01 7.17 0.23
C TYR A 40 6.42 7.35 -0.33
N ASP A 41 7.24 8.15 0.36
CA ASP A 41 8.60 8.43 -0.09
C ASP A 41 9.46 7.16 -0.09
N ASP A 42 9.30 6.32 0.92
CA ASP A 42 10.08 5.08 1.04
C ASP A 42 9.76 4.10 -0.09
N VAL A 43 8.50 4.01 -0.49
CA VAL A 43 8.08 3.06 -1.53
C VAL A 43 8.72 3.39 -2.88
N PHE A 44 9.05 4.66 -3.11
CA PHE A 44 9.73 5.13 -4.33
C PHE A 44 11.22 5.38 -4.13
N SER A 45 11.76 4.96 -2.98
CA SER A 45 13.17 5.15 -2.67
C SER A 45 14.08 4.34 -3.58
N ASP A 46 15.26 4.89 -3.88
CA ASP A 46 16.31 4.16 -4.61
C ASP A 46 16.97 3.09 -3.74
N ASN A 47 16.77 3.17 -2.43
CA ASN A 47 17.26 2.16 -1.50
C ASN A 47 16.32 0.96 -1.53
N ASN A 48 16.76 -0.13 -2.14
CA ASN A 48 15.92 -1.33 -2.34
C ASN A 48 15.38 -1.90 -1.03
N ARG A 49 16.19 -1.87 0.03
CA ARG A 49 15.76 -2.39 1.34
C ARG A 49 14.62 -1.56 1.90
N ARG A 50 14.74 -0.24 1.83
CA ARG A 50 13.72 0.68 2.32
C ARG A 50 12.44 0.58 1.50
N ALA A 51 12.58 0.54 0.18
CA ALA A 51 11.43 0.41 -0.72
C ALA A 51 10.69 -0.90 -0.48
N LYS A 52 11.42 -2.00 -0.33
CA LYS A 52 10.83 -3.31 -0.09
C LYS A 52 10.11 -3.36 1.25
N ALA A 53 10.69 -2.77 2.30
CA ALA A 53 10.06 -2.71 3.61
C ALA A 53 8.76 -1.91 3.56
N ALA A 54 8.75 -0.78 2.84
CA ALA A 54 7.55 0.04 2.69
C ALA A 54 6.46 -0.71 1.93
N LYS A 55 6.82 -1.38 0.84
CA LYS A 55 5.87 -2.18 0.06
C LYS A 55 5.24 -3.27 0.91
N ARG A 56 6.03 -3.89 1.77
CA ARG A 56 5.54 -4.93 2.66
C ARG A 56 4.55 -4.39 3.67
N VAL A 57 4.84 -3.23 4.25
CA VAL A 57 3.92 -2.57 5.19
C VAL A 57 2.58 -2.28 4.50
N ILE A 58 2.63 -1.73 3.29
CA ILE A 58 1.43 -1.41 2.52
C ILE A 58 0.64 -2.69 2.21
N TYR A 59 1.33 -3.74 1.76
CA TYR A 59 0.70 -5.02 1.45
C TYR A 59 0.01 -5.61 2.68
N GLU A 60 0.68 -5.63 3.83
CA GLU A 60 0.11 -6.18 5.06
C GLU A 60 -1.13 -5.39 5.50
N ASN A 61 -1.12 -4.08 5.32
CA ASN A 61 -2.27 -3.25 5.67
C ASN A 61 -3.44 -3.47 4.71
N ILE A 62 -3.16 -3.63 3.41
CA ILE A 62 -4.19 -3.95 2.41
C ILE A 62 -4.82 -5.30 2.73
N LYS A 63 -4.00 -6.29 3.03
CA LYS A 63 -4.45 -7.62 3.41
C LYS A 63 -5.32 -7.58 4.67
N HIS A 64 -4.88 -6.83 5.66
CA HIS A 64 -5.63 -6.65 6.90
C HIS A 64 -7.01 -6.03 6.66
N LYS A 65 -7.04 -4.98 5.83
CA LYS A 65 -8.30 -4.31 5.45
C LYS A 65 -9.25 -5.26 4.74
N TYR A 66 -8.71 -6.08 3.84
CA TYR A 66 -9.51 -7.06 3.13
C TYR A 66 -10.18 -8.04 4.10
N TYR A 67 -9.42 -8.63 5.00
CA TYR A 67 -9.95 -9.60 5.94
C TYR A 67 -10.87 -8.98 6.98
N GLU A 68 -10.63 -7.73 7.33
CA GLU A 68 -11.51 -6.99 8.21
C GLU A 68 -12.90 -6.81 7.58
N ASN A 69 -12.96 -6.51 6.28
CA ASN A 69 -14.21 -6.35 5.55
C ASN A 69 -14.93 -7.68 5.29
N HIS A 70 -14.22 -8.80 5.35
CA HIS A 70 -14.77 -10.14 5.10
C HIS A 70 -14.87 -10.98 6.37
N ARG A 71 -14.97 -10.33 7.48
CA ARG A 71 -15.08 -10.97 8.77
C ARG A 71 -16.49 -11.49 9.00
N ASP A 72 -16.60 -12.73 9.37
CA ASP A 72 -17.90 -13.33 9.68
C ASP A 72 -18.33 -13.03 11.09
#